data_1f84e78724a8678a228594944a7e26d1
#
_entry.id   1f84e78724a8678a228594944a7e26d1
#
_cell.length_a   1.000
_cell.length_b   1.000
_cell.length_c   1.000
_cell.angle_alpha   90.00
_cell.angle_beta   90.00
_cell.angle_gamma   90.00
#
_symmetry.space_group_name_H-M   'P 1'
#
loop_
_entity.id
_entity.type
_entity.pdbx_description
1 polymer ?
#
loop_
_entity_poly.entity_id
_entity_poly.type
_entity_poly.pdbx_seq_one_letter_code
_entity_poly.pdbx_strand_id
1 'polypeptide(L)'
;KLMLFFVTLIFILSEGLIFVSGERLALFFMNLSAVYIILMIKEYKLYRLYTYIVSLCLIILMLIVFPNSKERFIDQTINDFTRNQNIYPDDDKLYIFSKPHTDMYITAYRIYLDNKFFGVGPRQYRNTCDQYSVSEYSCETHPHHTYMELLSEAGIFAFFIVAILFLLLCYVSLKHIILKLTFKKKGAINDLEVCLFSAIIISLWPLSPSGSFFNNWMSIVYYFPIGLILWQRSKYKNTIKTK
;
A
#
# COMPACT_ATOMS: atom_id res chain seq x y z
N LYS A 1 0.11 -31.37 1.25
CA LYS A 1 -1.13 -31.17 0.46
C LYS A 1 -2.21 -30.47 1.29
N LEU A 2 -2.51 -30.93 2.51
CA LEU A 2 -3.53 -30.34 3.39
C LEU A 2 -3.24 -28.86 3.69
N MET A 3 -1.99 -28.50 4.04
CA MET A 3 -1.59 -27.11 4.31
C MET A 3 -1.79 -26.22 3.07
N LEU A 4 -1.44 -26.68 1.88
CA LEU A 4 -1.68 -25.93 0.63
C LEU A 4 -3.17 -25.66 0.42
N PHE A 5 -4.01 -26.64 0.66
CA PHE A 5 -5.46 -26.49 0.58
C PHE A 5 -5.98 -25.41 1.53
N PHE A 6 -5.58 -25.44 2.80
CA PHE A 6 -6.01 -24.42 3.76
C PHE A 6 -5.51 -23.01 3.40
N VAL A 7 -4.25 -22.87 2.94
CA VAL A 7 -3.73 -21.57 2.50
C VAL A 7 -4.49 -21.03 1.29
N THR A 8 -4.82 -21.90 0.33
CA THR A 8 -5.65 -21.52 -0.82
C THR A 8 -7.05 -21.08 -0.39
N LEU A 9 -7.68 -21.85 0.49
CA LEU A 9 -9.01 -21.52 1.00
C LEU A 9 -9.01 -20.17 1.73
N ILE A 10 -8.04 -19.94 2.61
CA ILE A 10 -7.89 -18.67 3.34
C ILE A 10 -7.70 -17.51 2.36
N PHE A 11 -6.87 -17.66 1.33
CA PHE A 11 -6.65 -16.63 0.33
C PHE A 11 -7.95 -16.28 -0.40
N ILE A 12 -8.67 -17.27 -0.95
CA ILE A 12 -9.92 -17.05 -1.68
C ILE A 12 -10.99 -16.43 -0.79
N LEU A 13 -11.13 -16.92 0.46
CA LEU A 13 -12.10 -16.37 1.41
C LEU A 13 -11.75 -14.93 1.80
N SER A 14 -10.47 -14.62 2.04
CA SER A 14 -10.03 -13.26 2.38
C SER A 14 -10.31 -12.30 1.23
N GLU A 15 -10.02 -12.69 -0.01
CA GLU A 15 -10.28 -11.86 -1.19
C GLU A 15 -11.78 -11.64 -1.41
N GLY A 16 -12.59 -12.69 -1.23
CA GLY A 16 -14.04 -12.60 -1.27
C GLY A 16 -14.62 -11.69 -0.18
N LEU A 17 -14.12 -11.77 1.06
CA LEU A 17 -14.54 -10.90 2.15
C LEU A 17 -14.18 -9.43 1.90
N ILE A 18 -12.96 -9.15 1.40
CA ILE A 18 -12.53 -7.80 1.01
C ILE A 18 -13.44 -7.28 -0.10
N PHE A 19 -13.77 -8.11 -1.09
CA PHE A 19 -14.68 -7.74 -2.14
C PHE A 19 -16.09 -7.40 -1.60
N VAL A 20 -16.65 -8.24 -0.75
CA VAL A 20 -17.99 -8.02 -0.15
C VAL A 20 -18.00 -6.78 0.75
N SER A 21 -16.90 -6.48 1.45
CA SER A 21 -16.79 -5.26 2.26
C SER A 21 -16.81 -3.97 1.43
N GLY A 22 -16.57 -4.07 0.11
CA GLY A 22 -16.52 -2.94 -0.80
C GLY A 22 -15.26 -2.08 -0.68
N GLU A 23 -14.20 -2.58 -0.02
CA GLU A 23 -12.94 -1.86 0.19
C GLU A 23 -12.04 -1.98 -1.05
N ARG A 24 -12.23 -1.06 -2.02
CA ARG A 24 -11.52 -1.05 -3.32
C ARG A 24 -9.99 -1.06 -3.14
N LEU A 25 -9.48 -0.26 -2.22
CA LEU A 25 -8.05 -0.14 -1.98
C LEU A 25 -7.45 -1.42 -1.36
N ALA A 26 -8.17 -2.05 -0.42
CA ALA A 26 -7.75 -3.31 0.17
C ALA A 26 -7.70 -4.42 -0.89
N LEU A 27 -8.69 -4.46 -1.80
CA LEU A 27 -8.71 -5.40 -2.93
C LEU A 27 -7.52 -5.17 -3.86
N PHE A 28 -7.22 -3.92 -4.20
CA PHE A 28 -6.04 -3.57 -5.01
C PHE A 28 -4.74 -4.08 -4.35
N PHE A 29 -4.53 -3.83 -3.07
CA PHE A 29 -3.32 -4.25 -2.37
C PHE A 29 -3.22 -5.76 -2.18
N MET A 30 -4.33 -6.45 -1.96
CA MET A 30 -4.37 -7.92 -1.93
C MET A 30 -3.88 -8.50 -3.26
N ASN A 31 -4.39 -7.98 -4.38
CA ASN A 31 -3.99 -8.39 -5.71
C ASN A 31 -2.53 -8.02 -6.03
N LEU A 32 -2.09 -6.82 -5.69
CA LEU A 32 -0.70 -6.38 -5.87
C LEU A 32 0.27 -7.29 -5.10
N SER A 33 -0.06 -7.62 -3.85
CA SER A 33 0.71 -8.55 -3.01
C SER A 33 0.76 -9.95 -3.63
N ALA A 34 -0.38 -10.47 -4.09
CA ALA A 34 -0.46 -11.79 -4.72
C ALA A 34 0.41 -11.87 -5.99
N VAL A 35 0.30 -10.88 -6.88
CA VAL A 35 1.13 -10.78 -8.09
C VAL A 35 2.61 -10.68 -7.74
N TYR A 36 2.97 -9.84 -6.77
CA TYR A 36 4.34 -9.72 -6.30
C TYR A 36 4.90 -11.07 -5.83
N ILE A 37 4.19 -11.81 -4.98
CA ILE A 37 4.62 -13.11 -4.47
C ILE A 37 4.71 -14.16 -5.60
N ILE A 38 3.76 -14.18 -6.55
CA ILE A 38 3.79 -15.09 -7.71
C ILE A 38 5.02 -14.85 -8.58
N LEU A 39 5.39 -13.58 -8.80
CA LEU A 39 6.56 -13.23 -9.61
C LEU A 39 7.88 -13.55 -8.88
N MET A 40 7.95 -13.31 -7.57
CA MET A 40 9.18 -13.39 -6.79
C MET A 40 9.54 -14.80 -6.35
N ILE A 41 8.58 -15.67 -6.05
CA ILE A 41 8.82 -17.01 -5.50
C ILE A 41 8.62 -18.07 -6.58
N LYS A 42 9.59 -18.98 -6.76
CA LYS A 42 9.48 -20.07 -7.74
C LYS A 42 8.68 -21.28 -7.24
N GLU A 43 8.81 -21.57 -5.94
CA GLU A 43 8.15 -22.73 -5.33
C GLU A 43 6.63 -22.64 -5.51
N TYR A 44 6.03 -23.71 -6.02
CA TYR A 44 4.58 -23.79 -6.30
C TYR A 44 4.02 -22.65 -7.16
N LYS A 45 4.81 -22.03 -8.06
CA LYS A 45 4.40 -20.86 -8.84
C LYS A 45 3.12 -21.12 -9.64
N LEU A 46 3.03 -22.24 -10.34
CA LEU A 46 1.84 -22.59 -11.15
C LEU A 46 0.61 -22.76 -10.26
N TYR A 47 0.77 -23.42 -9.10
CA TYR A 47 -0.33 -23.59 -8.15
C TYR A 47 -0.86 -22.25 -7.65
N ARG A 48 0.02 -21.32 -7.26
CA ARG A 48 -0.38 -19.96 -6.85
C ARG A 48 -1.06 -19.18 -7.99
N LEU A 49 -0.54 -19.33 -9.21
CA LEU A 49 -1.14 -18.70 -10.39
C LEU A 49 -2.56 -19.24 -10.64
N TYR A 50 -2.77 -20.56 -10.55
CA TYR A 50 -4.11 -21.15 -10.65
C TYR A 50 -5.03 -20.65 -9.55
N THR A 51 -4.57 -20.65 -8.29
CA THR A 51 -5.35 -20.12 -7.15
C THR A 51 -5.78 -18.68 -7.42
N TYR A 52 -4.85 -17.83 -7.87
CA TYR A 52 -5.11 -16.44 -8.18
C TYR A 52 -6.12 -16.25 -9.32
N ILE A 53 -5.98 -17.02 -10.40
CA ILE A 53 -6.93 -16.98 -11.53
C ILE A 53 -8.33 -17.42 -11.07
N VAL A 54 -8.42 -18.48 -10.30
CA VAL A 54 -9.71 -18.95 -9.76
C VAL A 54 -10.36 -17.89 -8.89
N SER A 55 -9.58 -17.24 -8.03
CA SER A 55 -10.07 -16.15 -7.18
C SER A 55 -10.58 -14.96 -7.99
N LEU A 56 -9.85 -14.54 -9.03
CA LEU A 56 -10.31 -13.48 -9.94
C LEU A 56 -11.60 -13.86 -10.69
N CYS A 57 -11.70 -15.12 -11.14
CA CYS A 57 -12.92 -15.60 -11.79
C CYS A 57 -14.13 -15.56 -10.84
N LEU A 58 -13.93 -15.90 -9.55
CA LEU A 58 -14.98 -15.79 -8.55
C LEU A 58 -15.38 -14.32 -8.29
N ILE A 59 -14.43 -13.38 -8.24
CA ILE A 59 -14.74 -11.94 -8.12
C ILE A 59 -15.54 -11.46 -9.33
N ILE A 60 -15.14 -11.83 -10.54
CA ILE A 60 -15.88 -11.48 -11.77
C ILE A 60 -17.30 -12.05 -11.71
N LEU A 61 -17.46 -13.29 -11.28
CA LEU A 61 -18.79 -13.89 -11.09
C LEU A 61 -19.62 -13.11 -10.06
N MET A 62 -19.02 -12.72 -8.94
CA MET A 62 -19.69 -11.91 -7.92
C MET A 62 -20.09 -10.54 -8.44
N LEU A 63 -19.29 -9.88 -9.30
CA LEU A 63 -19.64 -8.62 -9.96
C LEU A 63 -20.87 -8.76 -10.87
N ILE A 64 -21.03 -9.92 -11.53
CA ILE A 64 -22.18 -10.20 -12.39
C ILE A 64 -23.44 -10.48 -11.56
N VAL A 65 -23.29 -11.24 -10.47
CA VAL A 65 -24.43 -11.68 -9.64
C VAL A 65 -24.93 -10.57 -8.70
N PHE A 66 -24.05 -9.68 -8.23
CA PHE A 66 -24.36 -8.64 -7.25
C PHE A 66 -24.24 -7.23 -7.87
N PRO A 67 -25.35 -6.63 -8.36
CA PRO A 67 -25.33 -5.31 -9.02
C PRO A 67 -24.75 -4.18 -8.15
N ASN A 68 -25.02 -4.20 -6.84
CA ASN A 68 -24.49 -3.19 -5.89
C ASN A 68 -22.96 -3.20 -5.83
N SER A 69 -22.35 -4.37 -5.95
CA SER A 69 -20.88 -4.50 -5.99
C SER A 69 -20.32 -3.95 -7.30
N LYS A 70 -21.01 -4.17 -8.43
CA LYS A 70 -20.64 -3.58 -9.72
C LYS A 70 -20.64 -2.06 -9.64
N GLU A 71 -21.71 -1.47 -9.12
CA GLU A 71 -21.81 -0.02 -8.94
C GLU A 71 -20.63 0.53 -8.13
N ARG A 72 -20.31 -0.11 -7.00
CA ARG A 72 -19.23 0.35 -6.10
C ARG A 72 -17.83 0.19 -6.71
N PHE A 73 -17.53 -0.95 -7.33
CA PHE A 73 -16.18 -1.24 -7.85
C PHE A 73 -15.91 -0.69 -9.24
N ILE A 74 -16.93 -0.62 -10.09
CA ILE A 74 -16.77 -0.20 -11.48
C ILE A 74 -17.30 1.22 -11.65
N ASP A 75 -18.58 1.45 -11.41
CA ASP A 75 -19.24 2.70 -11.76
C ASP A 75 -18.72 3.85 -10.91
N GLN A 76 -18.59 3.67 -9.59
CA GLN A 76 -17.99 4.70 -8.72
C GLN A 76 -16.51 4.93 -9.04
N THR A 77 -15.74 3.88 -9.37
CA THR A 77 -14.33 4.04 -9.74
C THR A 77 -14.19 4.82 -11.04
N ILE A 78 -14.97 4.48 -12.05
CA ILE A 78 -14.99 5.23 -13.32
C ILE A 78 -15.46 6.67 -13.05
N ASN A 79 -16.49 6.85 -12.24
CA ASN A 79 -16.99 8.16 -11.88
C ASN A 79 -15.95 9.00 -11.13
N ASP A 80 -15.19 8.41 -10.20
CA ASP A 80 -14.11 9.13 -9.49
C ASP A 80 -13.02 9.61 -10.45
N PHE A 81 -12.72 8.86 -11.52
CA PHE A 81 -11.77 9.27 -12.55
C PHE A 81 -12.33 10.24 -13.58
N THR A 82 -13.61 10.11 -13.97
CA THR A 82 -14.18 10.87 -15.08
C THR A 82 -15.08 12.01 -14.62
N ARG A 83 -15.55 12.02 -13.39
CA ARG A 83 -16.72 12.79 -12.90
C ARG A 83 -16.41 13.80 -11.80
N ASN A 84 -15.17 14.12 -11.54
CA ASN A 84 -14.88 15.34 -10.77
C ASN A 84 -15.52 16.59 -11.42
N GLN A 85 -15.82 16.53 -12.72
CA GLN A 85 -16.55 17.55 -13.46
C GLN A 85 -18.02 17.74 -13.04
N ASN A 86 -18.74 16.68 -12.59
CA ASN A 86 -20.17 16.79 -12.26
C ASN A 86 -20.43 17.13 -10.78
N ILE A 87 -19.50 16.82 -9.89
CA ILE A 87 -19.60 17.18 -8.47
C ILE A 87 -19.05 18.60 -8.23
N TYR A 88 -18.13 19.03 -9.10
CA TYR A 88 -17.49 20.34 -9.05
C TYR A 88 -17.49 20.96 -10.45
N PRO A 89 -18.66 21.47 -10.91
CA PRO A 89 -18.84 21.93 -12.30
C PRO A 89 -17.93 23.09 -12.71
N ASP A 90 -17.38 23.81 -11.74
CA ASP A 90 -16.48 24.95 -11.98
C ASP A 90 -14.99 24.59 -11.98
N ASP A 91 -14.62 23.28 -11.85
CA ASP A 91 -13.23 22.87 -11.77
C ASP A 91 -12.87 21.91 -12.92
N ASP A 92 -12.28 22.46 -13.99
CA ASP A 92 -11.82 21.73 -15.18
C ASP A 92 -10.57 20.85 -14.92
N LYS A 93 -10.16 20.66 -13.65
CA LYS A 93 -8.94 19.91 -13.32
C LYS A 93 -9.19 18.42 -13.25
N LEU A 94 -8.28 17.66 -13.85
CA LEU A 94 -8.21 16.21 -13.67
C LEU A 94 -7.53 15.89 -12.34
N TYR A 95 -8.26 15.24 -11.43
CA TYR A 95 -7.70 14.78 -10.16
C TYR A 95 -7.29 13.32 -10.24
N ILE A 96 -6.04 13.00 -9.89
CA ILE A 96 -5.56 11.62 -9.74
C ILE A 96 -6.21 10.96 -8.51
N PHE A 97 -6.44 11.76 -7.47
CA PHE A 97 -7.16 11.37 -6.27
C PHE A 97 -8.50 12.09 -6.21
N SER A 98 -9.44 11.60 -5.41
CA SER A 98 -10.68 12.35 -5.18
C SER A 98 -10.38 13.77 -4.66
N LYS A 99 -11.26 14.71 -4.95
CA LYS A 99 -11.07 16.11 -4.55
C LYS A 99 -10.80 16.27 -3.04
N PRO A 100 -11.54 15.61 -2.12
CA PRO A 100 -11.23 15.69 -0.69
C PRO A 100 -9.80 15.30 -0.36
N HIS A 101 -9.30 14.20 -0.93
CA HIS A 101 -7.90 13.78 -0.71
C HIS A 101 -6.91 14.79 -1.28
N THR A 102 -7.18 15.31 -2.49
CA THR A 102 -6.31 16.33 -3.11
C THR A 102 -6.24 17.59 -2.26
N ASP A 103 -7.37 18.06 -1.73
CA ASP A 103 -7.43 19.25 -0.87
C ASP A 103 -6.65 19.04 0.44
N MET A 104 -6.76 17.84 1.06
CA MET A 104 -5.95 17.48 2.21
C MET A 104 -4.44 17.44 1.89
N TYR A 105 -4.05 16.93 0.71
CA TYR A 105 -2.65 16.89 0.30
C TYR A 105 -2.07 18.28 0.04
N ILE A 106 -2.84 19.17 -0.60
CA ILE A 106 -2.45 20.57 -0.80
C ILE A 106 -2.30 21.27 0.55
N THR A 107 -3.23 21.06 1.47
CA THR A 107 -3.17 21.61 2.82
C THR A 107 -1.94 21.10 3.59
N ALA A 108 -1.68 19.81 3.57
CA ALA A 108 -0.47 19.22 4.18
C ALA A 108 0.82 19.78 3.56
N TYR A 109 0.83 19.99 2.25
CA TYR A 109 1.98 20.58 1.56
C TYR A 109 2.19 22.05 1.96
N ARG A 110 1.13 22.84 2.14
CA ARG A 110 1.23 24.22 2.65
C ARG A 110 1.81 24.27 4.06
N ILE A 111 1.34 23.38 4.96
CA ILE A 111 1.90 23.24 6.30
C ILE A 111 3.41 22.93 6.22
N TYR A 112 3.81 22.01 5.32
CA TYR A 112 5.22 21.69 5.11
C TYR A 112 6.03 22.89 4.64
N LEU A 113 5.52 23.72 3.74
CA LEU A 113 6.27 24.87 3.20
C LEU A 113 6.71 25.86 4.31
N ASP A 114 5.92 25.99 5.36
CA ASP A 114 6.24 26.85 6.50
C ASP A 114 7.05 26.11 7.59
N ASN A 115 7.02 24.77 7.60
CA ASN A 115 7.63 23.93 8.63
C ASN A 115 8.55 22.85 8.04
N LYS A 116 9.45 23.20 7.10
CA LYS A 116 10.17 22.28 6.20
C LYS A 116 11.01 21.21 6.90
N PHE A 117 11.70 21.54 7.98
CA PHE A 117 12.70 20.65 8.55
C PHE A 117 12.09 19.60 9.51
N PHE A 118 11.25 20.02 10.42
CA PHE A 118 10.73 19.19 11.51
C PHE A 118 9.20 19.04 11.52
N GLY A 119 8.50 19.69 10.57
CA GLY A 119 7.05 19.70 10.55
C GLY A 119 6.43 20.40 11.77
N VAL A 120 5.13 20.24 11.94
CA VAL A 120 4.38 20.81 13.07
C VAL A 120 4.28 19.90 14.29
N GLY A 121 4.86 18.70 14.20
CA GLY A 121 4.77 17.66 15.23
C GLY A 121 3.81 16.52 14.86
N PRO A 122 4.09 15.28 15.35
CA PRO A 122 3.22 14.13 15.12
C PRO A 122 1.78 14.38 15.60
N ARG A 123 0.79 14.03 14.77
CA ARG A 123 -0.65 14.20 15.02
C ARG A 123 -1.11 15.65 15.16
N GLN A 124 -0.31 16.63 14.73
CA GLN A 124 -0.67 18.05 14.79
C GLN A 124 -1.36 18.56 13.53
N TYR A 125 -1.47 17.77 12.46
CA TYR A 125 -2.21 18.16 11.26
C TYR A 125 -3.60 18.69 11.61
N ARG A 126 -4.39 17.94 12.38
CA ARG A 126 -5.74 18.29 12.81
C ARG A 126 -5.87 19.61 13.56
N ASN A 127 -4.81 20.05 14.24
CA ASN A 127 -4.79 21.29 15.02
C ASN A 127 -4.26 22.48 14.22
N THR A 128 -3.66 22.21 13.05
CA THR A 128 -2.97 23.22 12.24
C THR A 128 -3.66 23.45 10.90
N CYS A 129 -4.39 22.45 10.39
CA CYS A 129 -4.92 22.45 9.03
C CYS A 129 -5.87 23.61 8.72
N ASP A 130 -6.64 24.11 9.69
CA ASP A 130 -7.60 25.21 9.48
C ASP A 130 -6.93 26.48 8.95
N GLN A 131 -5.68 26.75 9.37
CA GLN A 131 -4.90 27.93 8.94
C GLN A 131 -4.42 27.81 7.48
N TYR A 132 -4.38 26.59 6.93
CA TYR A 132 -3.84 26.29 5.61
C TYR A 132 -4.90 25.68 4.67
N SER A 133 -6.14 25.59 5.13
CA SER A 133 -7.21 24.91 4.41
C SER A 133 -7.47 25.54 3.04
N VAL A 134 -7.80 24.70 2.06
CA VAL A 134 -8.18 25.11 0.71
C VAL A 134 -9.67 24.87 0.44
N SER A 135 -10.33 24.08 1.28
CA SER A 135 -11.75 23.78 1.21
C SER A 135 -12.26 23.23 2.55
N GLU A 136 -13.55 23.01 2.66
CA GLU A 136 -14.19 22.37 3.82
C GLU A 136 -13.69 20.92 4.06
N TYR A 137 -13.16 20.25 3.02
CA TYR A 137 -12.62 18.88 3.10
C TYR A 137 -11.14 18.84 3.52
N SER A 138 -10.50 19.97 3.72
CA SER A 138 -9.07 20.05 3.98
C SER A 138 -8.66 19.54 5.35
N CYS A 139 -9.56 19.61 6.34
CA CYS A 139 -9.25 19.37 7.75
C CYS A 139 -9.93 18.11 8.27
N GLU A 140 -9.16 17.05 8.29
CA GLU A 140 -9.49 15.75 8.88
C GLU A 140 -8.50 15.42 10.00
N THR A 141 -8.58 14.25 10.57
CA THR A 141 -7.67 13.79 11.63
C THR A 141 -6.21 13.69 11.18
N HIS A 142 -5.99 13.48 9.90
CA HIS A 142 -4.69 13.37 9.22
C HIS A 142 -4.90 13.51 7.70
N PRO A 143 -3.86 13.76 6.90
CA PRO A 143 -4.02 14.03 5.47
C PRO A 143 -4.28 12.78 4.60
N HIS A 144 -4.57 11.63 5.18
CA HIS A 144 -4.83 10.37 4.47
C HIS A 144 -3.75 9.97 3.45
N HIS A 145 -2.49 10.32 3.71
CA HIS A 145 -1.37 9.96 2.84
C HIS A 145 -0.07 9.99 3.63
N THR A 146 0.58 8.83 3.77
CA THR A 146 1.79 8.65 4.58
C THR A 146 2.88 9.70 4.29
N TYR A 147 3.18 9.96 3.03
CA TYR A 147 4.27 10.89 2.68
C TYR A 147 3.90 12.35 2.91
N MET A 148 2.65 12.74 2.69
CA MET A 148 2.16 14.08 2.99
C MET A 148 2.07 14.31 4.50
N GLU A 149 1.67 13.31 5.26
CA GLU A 149 1.68 13.35 6.72
C GLU A 149 3.10 13.50 7.27
N LEU A 150 4.06 12.72 6.75
CA LEU A 150 5.47 12.83 7.13
C LEU A 150 6.05 14.22 6.82
N LEU A 151 5.76 14.77 5.65
CA LEU A 151 6.22 16.12 5.28
C LEU A 151 5.65 17.18 6.21
N SER A 152 4.33 17.19 6.43
CA SER A 152 3.67 18.22 7.23
C SER A 152 3.93 18.10 8.73
N GLU A 153 3.99 16.87 9.27
CA GLU A 153 4.06 16.63 10.71
C GLU A 153 5.48 16.36 11.23
N ALA A 154 6.37 15.76 10.41
CA ALA A 154 7.73 15.40 10.84
C ALA A 154 8.83 15.98 9.94
N GLY A 155 8.46 16.69 8.88
CA GLY A 155 9.37 17.42 8.00
C GLY A 155 10.12 16.54 7.00
N ILE A 156 11.03 17.18 6.25
CA ILE A 156 11.72 16.60 5.11
C ILE A 156 12.62 15.43 5.48
N PHE A 157 13.22 15.43 6.67
CA PHE A 157 14.10 14.34 7.10
C PHE A 157 13.34 13.02 7.29
N ALA A 158 12.18 13.06 7.95
CA ALA A 158 11.35 11.87 8.14
C ALA A 158 10.80 11.35 6.80
N PHE A 159 10.39 12.25 5.92
CA PHE A 159 9.98 11.91 4.55
C PHE A 159 11.09 11.15 3.82
N PHE A 160 12.32 11.66 3.80
CA PHE A 160 13.43 11.00 3.10
C PHE A 160 13.78 9.64 3.68
N ILE A 161 13.74 9.45 5.00
CA ILE A 161 14.00 8.16 5.63
C ILE A 161 13.02 7.10 5.10
N VAL A 162 11.72 7.41 5.09
CA VAL A 162 10.70 6.45 4.64
C VAL A 162 10.71 6.28 3.12
N ALA A 163 10.91 7.36 2.35
CA ALA A 163 11.03 7.30 0.90
C ALA A 163 12.24 6.46 0.45
N ILE A 164 13.40 6.66 1.07
CA ILE A 164 14.60 5.88 0.79
C ILE A 164 14.37 4.40 1.16
N LEU A 165 13.73 4.10 2.29
CA LEU A 165 13.38 2.73 2.65
C LEU A 165 12.52 2.09 1.56
N PHE A 166 11.47 2.76 1.09
CA PHE A 166 10.61 2.26 0.02
C PHE A 166 11.40 2.01 -1.27
N LEU A 167 12.24 2.97 -1.70
CA LEU A 167 13.07 2.82 -2.89
C LEU A 167 14.09 1.69 -2.76
N LEU A 168 14.69 1.48 -1.58
CA LEU A 168 15.58 0.34 -1.32
C LEU A 168 14.84 -1.00 -1.44
N LEU A 169 13.62 -1.10 -0.92
CA LEU A 169 12.79 -2.31 -1.08
C LEU A 169 12.47 -2.58 -2.55
N CYS A 170 12.10 -1.55 -3.30
CA CYS A 170 11.88 -1.65 -4.75
C CYS A 170 13.16 -2.08 -5.49
N TYR A 171 14.31 -1.47 -5.18
CA TYR A 171 15.59 -1.82 -5.78
C TYR A 171 15.98 -3.28 -5.50
N VAL A 172 15.88 -3.74 -4.25
CA VAL A 172 16.21 -5.13 -3.88
C VAL A 172 15.25 -6.11 -4.55
N SER A 173 13.97 -5.77 -4.66
CA SER A 173 12.97 -6.56 -5.36
C SER A 173 13.28 -6.66 -6.84
N LEU A 174 13.59 -5.55 -7.49
CA LEU A 174 13.99 -5.53 -8.91
C LEU A 174 15.26 -6.35 -9.15
N LYS A 175 16.28 -6.18 -8.31
CA LYS A 175 17.50 -6.99 -8.35
C LYS A 175 17.22 -8.48 -8.21
N HIS A 176 16.30 -8.87 -7.31
CA HIS A 176 15.88 -10.26 -7.15
C HIS A 176 15.26 -10.84 -8.42
N ILE A 177 14.35 -10.08 -9.06
CA ILE A 177 13.74 -10.49 -10.34
C ILE A 177 14.80 -10.63 -11.42
N ILE A 178 15.66 -9.66 -11.61
CA ILE A 178 16.71 -9.67 -12.65
C ILE A 178 17.63 -10.87 -12.46
N LEU A 179 18.09 -11.16 -11.24
CA LEU A 179 18.94 -12.31 -10.96
C LEU A 179 18.25 -13.62 -11.28
N LYS A 180 16.98 -13.77 -10.97
CA LYS A 180 16.21 -15.01 -11.22
C LYS A 180 15.85 -15.20 -12.69
N LEU A 181 15.39 -14.16 -13.36
CA LEU A 181 14.87 -14.25 -14.74
C LEU A 181 15.99 -14.18 -15.77
N THR A 182 16.89 -13.22 -15.66
CA THR A 182 17.92 -12.98 -16.67
C THR A 182 19.13 -13.89 -16.48
N PHE A 183 19.64 -13.97 -15.26
CA PHE A 183 20.89 -14.69 -14.97
C PHE A 183 20.68 -16.11 -14.46
N LYS A 184 19.44 -16.54 -14.21
CA LYS A 184 19.10 -17.86 -13.62
C LYS A 184 19.87 -18.17 -12.34
N LYS A 185 20.30 -17.13 -11.62
CA LYS A 185 21.06 -17.20 -10.36
C LYS A 185 20.12 -17.28 -9.15
N LYS A 186 20.70 -17.53 -7.96
CA LYS A 186 19.99 -17.40 -6.69
C LYS A 186 19.52 -15.96 -6.54
N GLY A 187 18.26 -15.75 -6.15
CA GLY A 187 17.70 -14.41 -5.94
C GLY A 187 18.41 -13.66 -4.79
N ALA A 188 18.19 -12.35 -4.73
CA ALA A 188 18.79 -11.48 -3.73
C ALA A 188 18.21 -11.66 -2.33
N ILE A 189 16.97 -12.16 -2.22
CA ILE A 189 16.21 -12.37 -1.00
C ILE A 189 15.59 -13.76 -0.98
N ASN A 190 15.31 -14.31 0.20
CA ASN A 190 14.63 -15.59 0.37
C ASN A 190 13.10 -15.42 0.37
N ASP A 191 12.36 -16.54 0.36
CA ASP A 191 10.91 -16.53 0.20
C ASP A 191 10.18 -15.86 1.37
N LEU A 192 10.68 -15.98 2.61
CA LEU A 192 10.13 -15.27 3.75
C LEU A 192 10.34 -13.75 3.62
N GLU A 193 11.55 -13.33 3.23
CA GLU A 193 11.83 -11.92 2.95
C GLU A 193 10.92 -11.37 1.83
N VAL A 194 10.62 -12.16 0.79
CA VAL A 194 9.67 -11.76 -0.27
C VAL A 194 8.31 -11.45 0.34
N CYS A 195 7.77 -12.31 1.19
CA CYS A 195 6.47 -12.08 1.83
C CYS A 195 6.49 -10.83 2.73
N LEU A 196 7.56 -10.65 3.51
CA LEU A 196 7.70 -9.49 4.40
C LEU A 196 7.90 -8.18 3.60
N PHE A 197 8.65 -8.21 2.51
CA PHE A 197 8.81 -7.07 1.60
C PHE A 197 7.47 -6.70 0.96
N SER A 198 6.67 -7.70 0.53
CA SER A 198 5.34 -7.45 0.01
C SER A 198 4.48 -6.66 1.01
N ALA A 199 4.47 -7.08 2.28
CA ALA A 199 3.72 -6.39 3.32
C ALA A 199 4.17 -4.93 3.51
N ILE A 200 5.48 -4.66 3.52
CA ILE A 200 5.99 -3.30 3.69
C ILE A 200 5.72 -2.44 2.44
N ILE A 201 5.91 -3.01 1.23
CA ILE A 201 5.70 -2.30 -0.03
C ILE A 201 4.24 -1.83 -0.16
N ILE A 202 3.26 -2.71 0.11
CA ILE A 202 1.86 -2.31 0.05
C ILE A 202 1.48 -1.29 1.13
N SER A 203 2.09 -1.39 2.32
CA SER A 203 1.83 -0.46 3.43
C SER A 203 2.44 0.94 3.21
N LEU A 204 3.54 1.03 2.45
CA LEU A 204 4.24 2.28 2.12
C LEU A 204 3.99 2.71 0.66
N TRP A 205 2.93 2.21 0.01
CA TRP A 205 2.65 2.53 -1.39
C TRP A 205 2.36 4.03 -1.58
N PRO A 206 3.11 4.72 -2.45
CA PRO A 206 3.04 6.19 -2.52
C PRO A 206 1.89 6.75 -3.36
N LEU A 207 1.13 5.90 -4.05
CA LEU A 207 0.07 6.33 -4.98
C LEU A 207 -1.32 5.96 -4.47
N SER A 208 -1.53 5.95 -3.16
CA SER A 208 -2.84 5.64 -2.59
C SER A 208 -3.07 6.38 -1.27
N PRO A 209 -4.32 6.67 -0.95
CA PRO A 209 -4.67 7.05 0.40
C PRO A 209 -4.21 6.01 1.43
N SER A 210 -3.83 6.46 2.61
CA SER A 210 -3.37 5.60 3.70
C SER A 210 -3.95 6.06 5.03
N GLY A 211 -3.96 5.17 6.03
CA GLY A 211 -4.19 5.56 7.42
C GLY A 211 -3.04 6.41 7.96
N SER A 212 -3.24 7.04 9.13
CA SER A 212 -2.20 7.85 9.76
C SER A 212 -0.96 7.01 10.09
N PHE A 213 0.20 7.49 9.63
CA PHE A 213 1.51 6.87 9.89
C PHE A 213 1.82 6.81 11.39
N PHE A 214 1.43 7.83 12.15
CA PHE A 214 1.64 7.91 13.59
C PHE A 214 0.56 7.21 14.42
N ASN A 215 -0.32 6.45 13.80
CA ASN A 215 -1.29 5.62 14.51
C ASN A 215 -0.64 4.32 14.99
N ASN A 216 -0.91 3.94 16.24
CA ASN A 216 -0.30 2.75 16.85
C ASN A 216 -0.59 1.44 16.09
N TRP A 217 -1.79 1.29 15.55
CA TRP A 217 -2.15 0.12 14.73
C TRP A 217 -1.34 0.07 13.44
N MET A 218 -1.20 1.20 12.74
CA MET A 218 -0.39 1.28 11.53
C MET A 218 1.08 1.06 11.82
N SER A 219 1.58 1.51 12.98
CA SER A 219 2.94 1.26 13.42
C SER A 219 3.27 -0.25 13.52
N ILE A 220 2.33 -1.06 14.01
CA ILE A 220 2.50 -2.52 14.06
C ILE A 220 2.65 -3.09 12.64
N VAL A 221 1.83 -2.64 11.69
CA VAL A 221 1.87 -3.11 10.29
C VAL A 221 3.21 -2.79 9.63
N TYR A 222 3.81 -1.63 9.92
CA TYR A 222 5.13 -1.26 9.38
C TYR A 222 6.30 -1.95 10.08
N TYR A 223 6.33 -1.91 11.41
CA TYR A 223 7.51 -2.32 12.17
C TYR A 223 7.61 -3.83 12.40
N PHE A 224 6.51 -4.56 12.45
CA PHE A 224 6.53 -6.00 12.65
C PHE A 224 7.25 -6.75 11.51
N PRO A 225 6.94 -6.52 10.22
CA PRO A 225 7.70 -7.13 9.13
C PRO A 225 9.18 -6.72 9.11
N ILE A 226 9.49 -5.45 9.42
CA ILE A 226 10.88 -4.96 9.51
C ILE A 226 11.63 -5.71 10.61
N GLY A 227 11.03 -5.85 11.79
CA GLY A 227 11.61 -6.58 12.90
C GLY A 227 11.91 -8.04 12.56
N LEU A 228 11.02 -8.72 11.88
CA LEU A 228 11.22 -10.10 11.41
C LEU A 228 12.36 -10.22 10.39
N ILE A 229 12.49 -9.27 9.46
CA ILE A 229 13.60 -9.25 8.49
C ILE A 229 14.94 -9.08 9.22
N LEU A 230 15.03 -8.14 10.16
CA LEU A 230 16.24 -7.90 10.93
C LEU A 230 16.62 -9.10 11.80
N TRP A 231 15.64 -9.71 12.47
CA TRP A 231 15.84 -10.93 13.25
C TRP A 231 16.38 -12.09 12.40
N GLN A 232 15.77 -12.35 11.25
CA GLN A 232 16.18 -13.40 10.35
C GLN A 232 17.62 -13.20 9.85
N ARG A 233 17.98 -11.98 9.45
CA ARG A 233 19.33 -11.64 8.98
C ARG A 233 20.38 -11.74 10.07
N SER A 234 20.05 -11.34 11.30
CA SER A 234 20.91 -11.49 12.47
C SER A 234 21.21 -12.97 12.76
N LYS A 235 20.18 -13.81 12.73
CA LYS A 235 20.34 -15.27 12.96
C LYS A 235 21.24 -15.92 11.91
N TYR A 236 21.09 -15.56 10.64
CA TYR A 236 21.93 -16.06 9.55
C TYR A 236 23.40 -15.63 9.71
N LYS A 237 23.67 -14.39 10.10
CA LYS A 237 25.01 -13.86 10.33
C LYS A 237 25.73 -14.59 11.47
N ASN A 238 25.03 -14.95 12.54
CA ASN A 238 25.59 -15.68 13.67
C ASN A 238 25.94 -17.13 13.30
N THR A 239 25.12 -17.79 12.48
CA THR A 239 25.39 -19.16 12.00
C THR A 239 26.65 -19.25 11.12
N ILE A 240 26.99 -18.17 10.40
CA ILE A 240 28.22 -18.12 9.59
C ILE A 240 29.47 -17.91 10.47
N LYS A 241 29.35 -17.15 11.56
CA LYS A 241 30.47 -16.87 12.47
C LYS A 241 30.85 -18.06 13.35
N THR A 242 29.95 -19.03 13.54
CA THR A 242 30.17 -20.23 14.38
C THR A 242 30.62 -21.45 13.56
N LYS A 243 30.77 -21.31 12.25
CA LYS A 243 31.44 -22.29 11.36
C LYS A 243 32.79 -21.78 10.91
#